data_f78b2d330a3760f68ae83a87d825ba44
#
_entry.id   f78b2d330a3760f68ae83a87d825ba44
#
_cell.length_a   1.000
_cell.length_b   1.000
_cell.length_c   1.000
_cell.angle_alpha   90.00
_cell.angle_beta   90.00
_cell.angle_gamma   90.00
#
_symmetry.space_group_name_H-M   'P 1'
#
loop_
_entity.id
_entity.type
_entity.pdbx_description
1 polymer ?
#
loop_
_entity_poly.entity_id
_entity_poly.type
_entity_poly.pdbx_seq_one_letter_code
_entity_poly.pdbx_strand_id
1 'polypeptide(L)'
;MEQTNRLNLLKELCAIDGVSGCEGKVAQWIKSHLPANCTAYTDARGNLICEKKGKQTPKNKLMFAAHMDEVGFIVTYIEESGLIRFDAVGGIDTRVVVGKPVRLESGKEGVVGAKPIHLQSADEREATLKYSELYIDIGTKSREEAEQFVSLGDFATFRPQFTQMGSCICAKALDNRIGCLLLLELLNEDLPYDITAVFTVQEEIGGAAGNAAFAVKPDIAVAVDTNTAADVPGVSPSKNVCALG
;
A
#
# COMPACT_ATOMS: atom_id res chain seq x y z
N MET A 1 7.80 -18.57 -12.80
CA MET A 1 8.96 -17.89 -12.16
C MET A 1 9.48 -18.74 -10.99
N GLU A 2 10.80 -18.81 -10.74
CA GLU A 2 11.32 -19.54 -9.58
C GLU A 2 10.91 -18.87 -8.27
N GLN A 3 10.64 -19.66 -7.21
CA GLN A 3 10.13 -19.15 -5.94
C GLN A 3 11.04 -18.07 -5.31
N THR A 4 12.37 -18.26 -5.38
CA THR A 4 13.33 -17.28 -4.84
C THR A 4 13.24 -15.94 -5.57
N ASN A 5 13.05 -15.93 -6.89
CA ASN A 5 12.89 -14.72 -7.68
C ASN A 5 11.58 -14.00 -7.33
N ARG A 6 10.50 -14.75 -7.15
CA ARG A 6 9.19 -14.22 -6.73
C ARG A 6 9.25 -13.49 -5.39
N LEU A 7 9.94 -14.07 -4.41
CA LEU A 7 10.12 -13.45 -3.09
C LEU A 7 10.96 -12.17 -3.16
N ASN A 8 11.99 -12.13 -4.01
CA ASN A 8 12.80 -10.94 -4.20
C ASN A 8 11.99 -9.81 -4.84
N LEU A 9 11.21 -10.10 -5.88
CA LEU A 9 10.33 -9.10 -6.52
C LEU A 9 9.28 -8.57 -5.55
N LEU A 10 8.67 -9.44 -4.73
CA LEU A 10 7.73 -9.01 -3.69
C LEU A 10 8.39 -8.10 -2.67
N LYS A 11 9.59 -8.45 -2.22
CA LYS A 11 10.37 -7.63 -1.29
C LYS A 11 10.68 -6.25 -1.86
N GLU A 12 11.13 -6.18 -3.11
CA GLU A 12 11.37 -4.92 -3.80
C GLU A 12 10.09 -4.08 -3.90
N LEU A 13 8.99 -4.69 -4.36
CA LEU A 13 7.70 -4.03 -4.55
C LEU A 13 7.11 -3.51 -3.22
N CYS A 14 7.20 -4.28 -2.14
CA CYS A 14 6.78 -3.84 -0.80
C CYS A 14 7.71 -2.75 -0.21
N ALA A 15 8.95 -2.61 -0.67
CA ALA A 15 9.86 -1.58 -0.19
C ALA A 15 9.62 -0.19 -0.82
N ILE A 16 8.88 -0.14 -1.92
CA ILE A 16 8.55 1.11 -2.62
C ILE A 16 7.41 1.81 -1.87
N ASP A 17 7.63 3.07 -1.51
CA ASP A 17 6.58 3.91 -0.93
C ASP A 17 5.57 4.32 -1.99
N GLY A 18 4.30 4.18 -1.66
CA GLY A 18 3.19 4.45 -2.57
C GLY A 18 1.88 4.61 -1.81
N VAL A 19 1.84 5.61 -0.91
CA VAL A 19 0.58 6.00 -0.25
C VAL A 19 -0.44 6.41 -1.31
N SER A 20 -1.74 6.22 -1.05
CA SER A 20 -2.82 6.64 -1.95
C SER A 20 -2.62 8.07 -2.45
N GLY A 21 -2.53 8.24 -3.76
CA GLY A 21 -2.20 9.50 -4.43
C GLY A 21 -0.71 9.68 -4.78
N CYS A 22 0.18 8.79 -4.31
CA CYS A 22 1.63 8.83 -4.56
C CYS A 22 2.18 7.53 -5.15
N GLU A 23 1.39 6.81 -5.94
CA GLU A 23 1.70 5.48 -6.48
C GLU A 23 2.69 5.50 -7.66
N GLY A 24 3.12 6.68 -8.11
CA GLY A 24 3.92 6.84 -9.33
C GLY A 24 5.19 5.99 -9.38
N LYS A 25 5.91 5.84 -8.24
CA LYS A 25 7.10 5.00 -8.14
C LYS A 25 6.78 3.52 -8.32
N VAL A 26 5.65 3.08 -7.79
CA VAL A 26 5.15 1.70 -7.92
C VAL A 26 4.79 1.41 -9.36
N ALA A 27 4.03 2.30 -10.00
CA ALA A 27 3.67 2.18 -11.41
C ALA A 27 4.91 2.13 -12.32
N GLN A 28 5.94 2.93 -12.02
CA GLN A 28 7.19 2.93 -12.77
C GLN A 28 7.95 1.61 -12.60
N TRP A 29 8.02 1.07 -11.38
CA TRP A 29 8.65 -0.22 -11.11
C TRP A 29 7.92 -1.34 -11.87
N ILE A 30 6.58 -1.39 -11.80
CA ILE A 30 5.78 -2.36 -12.53
C ILE A 30 6.05 -2.25 -14.05
N LYS A 31 6.04 -1.04 -14.61
CA LYS A 31 6.35 -0.80 -16.03
C LYS A 31 7.71 -1.37 -16.44
N SER A 32 8.72 -1.25 -15.58
CA SER A 32 10.07 -1.76 -15.89
C SER A 32 10.17 -3.29 -15.88
N HIS A 33 9.16 -3.99 -15.33
CA HIS A 33 9.10 -5.46 -15.26
C HIS A 33 8.08 -6.07 -16.22
N LEU A 34 7.44 -5.26 -17.07
CA LEU A 34 6.51 -5.75 -18.07
C LEU A 34 7.26 -6.48 -19.21
N PRO A 35 6.68 -7.56 -19.76
CA PRO A 35 7.25 -8.21 -20.94
C PRO A 35 7.14 -7.32 -22.18
N ALA A 36 8.07 -7.49 -23.13
CA ALA A 36 8.16 -6.66 -24.33
C ALA A 36 6.90 -6.69 -25.22
N ASN A 37 6.07 -7.73 -25.11
CA ASN A 37 4.83 -7.90 -25.87
C ASN A 37 3.59 -7.39 -25.09
N CYS A 38 3.78 -6.56 -24.09
CA CYS A 38 2.72 -5.88 -23.35
C CYS A 38 2.74 -4.38 -23.67
N THR A 39 1.59 -3.83 -24.04
CA THR A 39 1.42 -2.39 -24.20
C THR A 39 0.90 -1.79 -22.91
N ALA A 40 1.55 -0.73 -22.41
CA ALA A 40 1.16 -0.11 -21.16
C ALA A 40 1.00 1.40 -21.28
N TYR A 41 -0.06 1.94 -20.67
CA TYR A 41 -0.31 3.37 -20.58
C TYR A 41 -0.91 3.72 -19.22
N THR A 42 -0.83 4.98 -18.84
CA THR A 42 -1.43 5.50 -17.61
C THR A 42 -2.64 6.35 -17.98
N ASP A 43 -3.77 6.11 -17.32
CA ASP A 43 -4.96 6.93 -17.51
C ASP A 43 -4.88 8.26 -16.75
N ALA A 44 -5.91 9.12 -16.90
CA ALA A 44 -5.97 10.44 -16.28
C ALA A 44 -6.03 10.39 -14.74
N ARG A 45 -6.36 9.23 -14.13
CA ARG A 45 -6.37 9.05 -12.69
C ARG A 45 -5.07 8.52 -12.12
N GLY A 46 -4.19 8.01 -12.97
CA GLY A 46 -2.94 7.38 -12.57
C GLY A 46 -2.97 5.85 -12.62
N ASN A 47 -4.09 5.22 -12.98
CA ASN A 47 -4.13 3.76 -13.15
C ASN A 47 -3.19 3.33 -14.28
N LEU A 48 -2.38 2.31 -14.02
CA LEU A 48 -1.53 1.70 -15.04
C LEU A 48 -2.31 0.57 -15.73
N ILE A 49 -2.62 0.77 -17.00
CA ILE A 49 -3.36 -0.19 -17.82
C ILE A 49 -2.39 -0.90 -18.75
N CYS A 50 -2.38 -2.23 -18.70
CA CYS A 50 -1.48 -3.10 -19.44
C CYS A 50 -2.29 -4.06 -20.30
N GLU A 51 -2.11 -3.98 -21.62
CA GLU A 51 -2.75 -4.87 -22.59
C GLU A 51 -1.77 -5.93 -23.08
N LYS A 52 -2.11 -7.19 -22.85
CA LYS A 52 -1.32 -8.35 -23.27
C LYS A 52 -2.07 -9.12 -24.34
N LYS A 53 -1.43 -9.35 -25.47
CA LYS A 53 -1.93 -10.24 -26.52
C LYS A 53 -1.68 -11.70 -26.15
N GLY A 54 -2.73 -12.50 -26.20
CA GLY A 54 -2.69 -13.95 -26.10
C GLY A 54 -2.69 -14.61 -27.49
N LYS A 55 -2.89 -15.93 -27.50
CA LYS A 55 -2.96 -16.71 -28.75
C LYS A 55 -4.22 -16.40 -29.56
N GLN A 56 -5.29 -15.95 -28.91
CA GLN A 56 -6.60 -15.66 -29.51
C GLN A 56 -7.23 -14.44 -28.83
N THR A 57 -7.98 -13.66 -29.60
CA THR A 57 -8.86 -12.63 -29.04
C THR A 57 -10.09 -13.30 -28.44
N PRO A 58 -10.39 -13.10 -27.14
CA PRO A 58 -11.54 -13.74 -26.49
C PRO A 58 -12.85 -13.14 -26.99
N LYS A 59 -13.94 -13.92 -26.90
CA LYS A 59 -15.30 -13.43 -27.16
C LYS A 59 -15.69 -12.31 -26.18
N ASN A 60 -15.30 -12.48 -24.92
CA ASN A 60 -15.57 -11.55 -23.84
C ASN A 60 -14.24 -10.86 -23.46
N LYS A 61 -14.23 -9.54 -23.35
CA LYS A 61 -13.06 -8.77 -22.94
C LYS A 61 -12.77 -9.00 -21.47
N LEU A 62 -11.57 -9.51 -21.17
CA LEU A 62 -11.15 -9.87 -19.81
C LEU A 62 -10.32 -8.75 -19.19
N MET A 63 -10.64 -8.38 -17.96
CA MET A 63 -9.88 -7.45 -17.15
C MET A 63 -9.52 -8.08 -15.80
N PHE A 64 -8.27 -7.90 -15.37
CA PHE A 64 -7.81 -8.23 -14.03
C PHE A 64 -7.33 -6.95 -13.35
N ALA A 65 -7.67 -6.72 -12.09
CA ALA A 65 -7.30 -5.51 -11.37
C ALA A 65 -6.70 -5.83 -10.00
N ALA A 66 -5.65 -5.08 -9.61
CA ALA A 66 -5.09 -5.05 -8.27
C ALA A 66 -4.64 -3.61 -7.96
N HIS A 67 -4.77 -3.15 -6.70
CA HIS A 67 -4.36 -1.80 -6.38
C HIS A 67 -2.88 -1.68 -6.03
N MET A 68 -2.29 -0.53 -6.39
CA MET A 68 -0.88 -0.22 -6.16
C MET A 68 -0.63 0.51 -4.85
N ASP A 69 -1.62 1.21 -4.35
CA ASP A 69 -1.48 2.04 -3.16
C ASP A 69 -1.39 1.22 -1.88
N GLU A 70 -0.95 1.88 -0.85
CA GLU A 70 -0.89 1.40 0.52
C GLU A 70 -1.40 2.49 1.47
N VAL A 71 -1.85 2.09 2.64
CA VAL A 71 -2.16 3.02 3.73
C VAL A 71 -0.91 3.74 4.23
N GLY A 72 -1.07 4.98 4.68
CA GLY A 72 0.03 5.77 5.19
C GLY A 72 -0.43 7.00 5.94
N PHE A 73 0.39 8.03 5.91
CA PHE A 73 0.15 9.25 6.66
C PHE A 73 0.41 10.48 5.80
N ILE A 74 -0.29 11.58 6.10
CA ILE A 74 -0.07 12.89 5.51
C ILE A 74 0.31 13.89 6.59
N VAL A 75 1.34 14.71 6.34
CA VAL A 75 1.80 15.75 7.25
C VAL A 75 0.81 16.90 7.26
N THR A 76 0.29 17.23 8.44
CA THR A 76 -0.72 18.29 8.62
C THR A 76 -0.19 19.54 9.30
N TYR A 77 0.87 19.42 10.13
CA TYR A 77 1.47 20.55 10.83
C TYR A 77 2.89 20.19 11.32
N ILE A 78 3.74 21.20 11.48
CA ILE A 78 5.08 21.07 12.08
C ILE A 78 5.13 21.97 13.32
N GLU A 79 5.35 21.38 14.48
CA GLU A 79 5.41 22.07 15.75
C GLU A 79 6.71 22.90 15.87
N GLU A 80 6.72 23.94 16.72
CA GLU A 80 7.92 24.71 17.03
C GLU A 80 9.07 23.85 17.58
N SER A 81 8.71 22.74 18.24
CA SER A 81 9.65 21.75 18.78
C SER A 81 10.29 20.84 17.71
N GLY A 82 9.84 20.91 16.45
CA GLY A 82 10.26 20.02 15.36
C GLY A 82 9.46 18.72 15.27
N LEU A 83 8.51 18.48 16.19
CA LEU A 83 7.60 17.34 16.09
C LEU A 83 6.58 17.56 14.96
N ILE A 84 6.23 16.50 14.25
CA ILE A 84 5.38 16.56 13.06
C ILE A 84 4.01 16.00 13.40
N ARG A 85 2.95 16.79 13.15
CA ARG A 85 1.57 16.32 13.20
C ARG A 85 1.18 15.72 11.86
N PHE A 86 0.37 14.69 11.93
CA PHE A 86 -0.03 13.93 10.76
C PHE A 86 -1.45 13.39 10.92
N ASP A 87 -2.04 12.99 9.81
CA ASP A 87 -3.29 12.24 9.80
C ASP A 87 -3.15 10.98 8.93
N ALA A 88 -4.09 10.04 9.07
CA ALA A 88 -4.07 8.82 8.27
C ALA A 88 -4.52 9.07 6.82
N VAL A 89 -3.90 8.36 5.91
CA VAL A 89 -4.36 8.14 4.54
C VAL A 89 -4.73 6.67 4.43
N GLY A 90 -6.02 6.39 4.26
CA GLY A 90 -6.58 5.04 4.36
C GLY A 90 -6.93 4.62 5.80
N GLY A 91 -7.34 3.38 5.95
CA GLY A 91 -7.83 2.84 7.22
C GLY A 91 -6.71 2.32 8.13
N ILE A 92 -6.22 3.13 9.06
CA ILE A 92 -5.19 2.70 10.03
C ILE A 92 -5.70 2.85 11.47
N ASP A 93 -5.61 1.79 12.24
CA ASP A 93 -5.93 1.81 13.66
C ASP A 93 -4.80 2.47 14.47
N THR A 94 -5.11 3.52 15.24
CA THR A 94 -4.14 4.25 16.06
C THR A 94 -3.41 3.36 17.08
N ARG A 95 -4.04 2.26 17.51
CA ARG A 95 -3.45 1.31 18.48
C ARG A 95 -2.21 0.60 17.97
N VAL A 96 -2.08 0.46 16.65
CA VAL A 96 -0.92 -0.22 16.03
C VAL A 96 0.16 0.75 15.54
N VAL A 97 -0.05 2.07 15.67
CA VAL A 97 0.83 3.09 15.08
C VAL A 97 1.93 3.54 16.06
N VAL A 98 1.61 3.65 17.34
CA VAL A 98 2.54 4.16 18.38
C VAL A 98 3.80 3.29 18.45
N GLY A 99 4.97 3.94 18.44
CA GLY A 99 6.28 3.28 18.47
C GLY A 99 6.73 2.70 17.13
N LYS A 100 5.92 2.83 16.07
CA LYS A 100 6.31 2.34 14.74
C LYS A 100 7.30 3.29 14.08
N PRO A 101 8.39 2.77 13.50
CA PRO A 101 9.24 3.54 12.63
C PRO A 101 8.51 3.86 11.32
N VAL A 102 8.68 5.10 10.87
CA VAL A 102 8.12 5.63 9.62
C VAL A 102 9.21 6.23 8.75
N ARG A 103 8.94 6.36 7.47
CA ARG A 103 9.79 7.02 6.49
C ARG A 103 8.98 8.11 5.79
N LEU A 104 9.51 9.33 5.83
CA LEU A 104 8.95 10.48 5.11
C LEU A 104 9.26 10.38 3.61
N GLU A 105 8.56 11.13 2.80
CA GLU A 105 8.75 11.20 1.34
C GLU A 105 10.19 11.59 0.94
N SER A 106 10.85 12.43 1.74
CA SER A 106 12.28 12.78 1.60
C SER A 106 13.25 11.62 1.85
N GLY A 107 12.78 10.50 2.37
CA GLY A 107 13.60 9.37 2.83
C GLY A 107 14.06 9.49 4.29
N LYS A 108 13.79 10.63 4.97
CA LYS A 108 14.11 10.77 6.40
C LYS A 108 13.27 9.82 7.23
N GLU A 109 13.92 9.08 8.12
CA GLU A 109 13.25 8.18 9.06
C GLU A 109 12.84 8.91 10.33
N GLY A 110 11.74 8.45 10.93
CA GLY A 110 11.21 8.92 12.19
C GLY A 110 10.48 7.82 12.95
N VAL A 111 9.95 8.17 14.09
CA VAL A 111 9.15 7.26 14.92
C VAL A 111 7.85 7.94 15.36
N VAL A 112 6.75 7.19 15.36
CA VAL A 112 5.48 7.71 15.89
C VAL A 112 5.51 7.68 17.42
N GLY A 113 5.30 8.84 18.03
CA GLY A 113 5.21 9.02 19.46
C GLY A 113 3.82 9.44 19.93
N ALA A 114 3.59 9.25 21.23
CA ALA A 114 2.41 9.70 21.95
C ALA A 114 2.81 10.15 23.36
N LYS A 115 1.88 10.80 24.08
CA LYS A 115 2.06 11.15 25.50
C LYS A 115 2.39 9.89 26.30
N PRO A 116 3.54 9.88 27.05
CA PRO A 116 3.93 8.72 27.87
C PRO A 116 2.87 8.34 28.91
N ILE A 117 2.68 7.04 29.13
CA ILE A 117 1.62 6.52 30.00
C ILE A 117 1.67 7.05 31.43
N HIS A 118 2.87 7.30 31.98
CA HIS A 118 3.04 7.83 33.32
C HIS A 118 2.68 9.33 33.46
N LEU A 119 2.50 10.03 32.33
CA LEU A 119 2.02 11.42 32.28
C LEU A 119 0.54 11.52 31.93
N GLN A 120 -0.13 10.40 31.67
CA GLN A 120 -1.55 10.34 31.34
C GLN A 120 -2.40 10.27 32.59
N SER A 121 -3.57 10.92 32.60
CA SER A 121 -4.63 10.74 33.57
C SER A 121 -5.23 9.33 33.52
N ALA A 122 -6.05 8.96 34.49
CA ALA A 122 -6.75 7.66 34.48
C ALA A 122 -7.65 7.52 33.24
N ASP A 123 -8.41 8.56 32.92
CA ASP A 123 -9.33 8.57 31.76
C ASP A 123 -8.60 8.49 30.42
N GLU A 124 -7.46 9.20 30.31
CA GLU A 124 -6.62 9.13 29.09
C GLU A 124 -6.05 7.72 28.85
N ARG A 125 -5.77 6.95 29.92
CA ARG A 125 -5.24 5.57 29.77
C ARG A 125 -6.28 4.58 29.30
N GLU A 126 -7.56 4.83 29.59
CA GLU A 126 -8.67 3.97 29.18
C GLU A 126 -9.18 4.33 27.78
N ALA A 127 -8.92 5.55 27.30
CA ALA A 127 -9.33 6.02 25.99
C ALA A 127 -8.43 5.49 24.88
N THR A 128 -9.04 5.20 23.71
CA THR A 128 -8.27 4.95 22.50
C THR A 128 -7.66 6.27 22.00
N LEU A 129 -6.35 6.26 21.76
CA LEU A 129 -5.62 7.42 21.24
C LEU A 129 -6.22 7.89 19.89
N LYS A 130 -6.25 9.21 19.71
CA LYS A 130 -6.64 9.85 18.45
C LYS A 130 -5.39 10.30 17.69
N TYR A 131 -5.49 10.46 16.36
CA TYR A 131 -4.39 10.99 15.57
C TYR A 131 -3.90 12.36 16.04
N SER A 132 -4.80 13.22 16.52
CA SER A 132 -4.46 14.53 17.11
C SER A 132 -3.55 14.46 18.35
N GLU A 133 -3.42 13.30 18.98
CA GLU A 133 -2.58 13.06 20.15
C GLU A 133 -1.22 12.42 19.80
N LEU A 134 -1.05 12.06 18.52
CA LEU A 134 0.16 11.45 17.99
C LEU A 134 1.06 12.49 17.32
N TYR A 135 2.32 12.15 17.18
CA TYR A 135 3.31 12.93 16.44
C TYR A 135 4.37 12.00 15.83
N ILE A 136 5.04 12.46 14.78
CA ILE A 136 6.25 11.84 14.26
C ILE A 136 7.45 12.65 14.75
N ASP A 137 8.41 11.96 15.35
CA ASP A 137 9.69 12.51 15.78
C ASP A 137 10.77 12.05 14.78
N ILE A 138 11.44 12.99 14.12
CA ILE A 138 12.54 12.76 13.18
C ILE A 138 13.90 13.19 13.75
N GLY A 139 13.96 13.48 15.06
CA GLY A 139 15.17 13.85 15.76
C GLY A 139 15.59 15.31 15.59
N THR A 140 14.70 16.20 15.13
CA THR A 140 14.91 17.64 15.02
C THR A 140 14.49 18.37 16.30
N LYS A 141 15.02 19.56 16.53
CA LYS A 141 14.82 20.34 17.76
C LYS A 141 14.03 21.63 17.51
N SER A 142 13.77 21.97 16.28
CA SER A 142 12.98 23.14 15.90
C SER A 142 12.21 22.88 14.61
N ARG A 143 11.22 23.74 14.35
CA ARG A 143 10.46 23.76 13.10
C ARG A 143 11.37 23.94 11.88
N GLU A 144 12.32 24.89 11.95
CA GLU A 144 13.25 25.21 10.85
C GLU A 144 14.15 24.02 10.50
N GLU A 145 14.54 23.23 11.50
CA GLU A 145 15.29 21.99 11.25
C GLU A 145 14.40 20.94 10.58
N ALA A 146 13.15 20.78 11.03
CA ALA A 146 12.24 19.81 10.48
C ALA A 146 11.84 20.14 9.02
N GLU A 147 11.61 21.43 8.72
CA GLU A 147 11.27 21.92 7.39
C GLU A 147 12.36 21.69 6.33
N GLN A 148 13.58 21.35 6.74
CA GLN A 148 14.62 20.90 5.81
C GLN A 148 14.35 19.48 5.24
N PHE A 149 13.50 18.70 5.89
CA PHE A 149 13.22 17.30 5.54
C PHE A 149 11.75 17.04 5.18
N VAL A 150 10.84 17.95 5.57
CA VAL A 150 9.40 17.71 5.43
C VAL A 150 8.65 19.02 5.22
N SER A 151 7.62 18.96 4.39
CA SER A 151 6.67 20.04 4.14
C SER A 151 5.24 19.61 4.48
N LEU A 152 4.34 20.57 4.64
CA LEU A 152 2.90 20.27 4.78
C LEU A 152 2.39 19.57 3.52
N GLY A 153 1.66 18.50 3.71
CA GLY A 153 1.12 17.69 2.63
C GLY A 153 2.04 16.56 2.16
N ASP A 154 3.29 16.50 2.65
CA ASP A 154 4.19 15.36 2.37
C ASP A 154 3.60 14.08 2.97
N PHE A 155 3.91 12.95 2.36
CA PHE A 155 3.50 11.64 2.83
C PHE A 155 4.56 10.98 3.71
N ALA A 156 4.08 10.10 4.60
CA ALA A 156 4.93 9.17 5.32
C ALA A 156 4.34 7.76 5.25
N THR A 157 5.22 6.76 5.22
CA THR A 157 4.84 5.34 5.23
C THR A 157 5.42 4.65 6.45
N PHE A 158 4.92 3.48 6.80
CA PHE A 158 5.65 2.59 7.68
C PHE A 158 7.02 2.27 7.06
N ARG A 159 8.07 2.26 7.88
CA ARG A 159 9.41 1.92 7.39
C ARG A 159 9.41 0.53 6.78
N PRO A 160 9.94 0.36 5.54
CA PRO A 160 9.97 -0.94 4.89
C PRO A 160 10.74 -1.97 5.72
N GLN A 161 10.08 -3.06 6.00
CA GLN A 161 10.66 -4.23 6.64
C GLN A 161 10.10 -5.46 5.95
N PHE A 162 10.93 -6.42 5.59
CA PHE A 162 10.53 -7.69 4.99
C PHE A 162 11.13 -8.81 5.81
N THR A 163 10.29 -9.55 6.50
CA THR A 163 10.71 -10.63 7.41
C THR A 163 10.00 -11.92 7.02
N GLN A 164 10.78 -12.96 6.80
CA GLN A 164 10.26 -14.31 6.63
C GLN A 164 10.20 -15.01 8.00
N MET A 165 9.04 -15.53 8.35
CA MET A 165 8.76 -16.22 9.61
C MET A 165 8.22 -17.62 9.27
N GLY A 166 9.11 -18.61 9.15
CA GLY A 166 8.74 -19.94 8.67
C GLY A 166 8.19 -19.89 7.23
N SER A 167 6.95 -20.29 7.03
CA SER A 167 6.25 -20.20 5.74
C SER A 167 5.56 -18.85 5.47
N CYS A 168 5.52 -17.96 6.47
CA CYS A 168 4.85 -16.68 6.36
C CYS A 168 5.82 -15.52 6.09
N ILE A 169 5.29 -14.45 5.53
CA ILE A 169 6.00 -13.19 5.28
C ILE A 169 5.28 -12.08 6.04
N CYS A 170 6.08 -11.21 6.66
CA CYS A 170 5.61 -9.96 7.23
C CYS A 170 6.30 -8.80 6.50
N ALA A 171 5.51 -7.92 5.88
CA ALA A 171 5.98 -6.71 5.25
C ALA A 171 4.87 -5.65 5.25
N LYS A 172 5.25 -4.37 5.05
CA LYS A 172 4.26 -3.34 4.71
C LYS A 172 3.70 -3.60 3.32
N ALA A 173 2.54 -3.08 3.03
CA ALA A 173 1.93 -3.04 1.70
C ALA A 173 1.75 -4.42 1.03
N LEU A 174 1.72 -5.55 1.79
CA LEU A 174 1.33 -6.85 1.23
C LEU A 174 -0.06 -6.75 0.61
N ASP A 175 -0.94 -6.01 1.25
CA ASP A 175 -2.14 -5.43 0.70
C ASP A 175 -1.76 -4.17 -0.09
N ASN A 176 -1.84 -4.15 -1.42
CA ASN A 176 -2.10 -5.30 -2.29
C ASN A 176 -0.94 -5.52 -3.30
N ARG A 177 0.31 -5.37 -2.83
CA ARG A 177 1.51 -5.59 -3.67
C ARG A 177 1.64 -7.04 -4.11
N ILE A 178 1.05 -7.98 -3.34
CA ILE A 178 0.98 -9.38 -3.76
C ILE A 178 0.05 -9.54 -4.97
N GLY A 179 -1.10 -8.88 -4.98
CA GLY A 179 -1.99 -8.83 -6.13
C GLY A 179 -1.31 -8.22 -7.37
N CYS A 180 -0.56 -7.12 -7.17
CA CYS A 180 0.25 -6.53 -8.23
C CYS A 180 1.28 -7.52 -8.80
N LEU A 181 1.99 -8.26 -7.92
CA LEU A 181 2.95 -9.26 -8.37
C LEU A 181 2.27 -10.39 -9.15
N LEU A 182 1.11 -10.88 -8.68
CA LEU A 182 0.34 -11.91 -9.37
C LEU A 182 -0.09 -11.46 -10.77
N LEU A 183 -0.55 -10.21 -10.92
CA LEU A 183 -0.87 -9.66 -12.24
C LEU A 183 0.37 -9.53 -13.13
N LEU A 184 1.51 -9.13 -12.57
CA LEU A 184 2.77 -9.06 -13.30
C LEU A 184 3.23 -10.44 -13.77
N GLU A 185 3.10 -11.47 -12.92
CA GLU A 185 3.38 -12.86 -13.30
C GLU A 185 2.44 -13.32 -14.43
N LEU A 186 1.14 -13.05 -14.29
CA LEU A 186 0.16 -13.39 -15.33
C LEU A 186 0.52 -12.75 -16.68
N LEU A 187 0.96 -11.48 -16.68
CA LEU A 187 1.41 -10.79 -17.87
C LEU A 187 2.68 -11.40 -18.49
N ASN A 188 3.49 -12.11 -17.72
CA ASN A 188 4.70 -12.78 -18.21
C ASN A 188 4.45 -14.21 -18.74
N GLU A 189 3.24 -14.76 -18.56
CA GLU A 189 2.90 -16.10 -19.06
C GLU A 189 2.44 -16.08 -20.52
N ASP A 190 2.51 -17.24 -21.17
CA ASP A 190 1.93 -17.48 -22.49
C ASP A 190 0.42 -17.70 -22.36
N LEU A 191 -0.35 -16.66 -22.64
CA LEU A 191 -1.79 -16.66 -22.43
C LEU A 191 -2.57 -17.25 -23.62
N PRO A 192 -3.64 -18.00 -23.36
CA PRO A 192 -4.54 -18.46 -24.43
C PRO A 192 -5.37 -17.32 -25.03
N TYR A 193 -5.63 -16.26 -24.26
CA TYR A 193 -6.48 -15.13 -24.65
C TYR A 193 -5.82 -13.78 -24.34
N ASP A 194 -6.22 -12.75 -25.12
CA ASP A 194 -5.90 -11.36 -24.80
C ASP A 194 -6.48 -11.01 -23.41
N ILE A 195 -5.71 -10.27 -22.60
CA ILE A 195 -6.16 -9.75 -21.32
C ILE A 195 -5.78 -8.28 -21.17
N THR A 196 -6.51 -7.58 -20.30
CA THR A 196 -6.13 -6.27 -19.79
C THR A 196 -5.87 -6.39 -18.28
N ALA A 197 -4.65 -6.15 -17.85
CA ALA A 197 -4.33 -6.01 -16.43
C ALA A 197 -4.34 -4.52 -16.06
N VAL A 198 -4.94 -4.19 -14.93
CA VAL A 198 -5.04 -2.82 -14.43
C VAL A 198 -4.49 -2.76 -13.01
N PHE A 199 -3.43 -1.97 -12.86
CA PHE A 199 -2.88 -1.65 -11.55
C PHE A 199 -3.50 -0.32 -11.12
N THR A 200 -4.42 -0.38 -10.15
CA THR A 200 -5.26 0.75 -9.76
C THR A 200 -4.61 1.61 -8.71
N VAL A 201 -5.10 2.85 -8.56
CA VAL A 201 -4.67 3.83 -7.56
C VAL A 201 -5.80 4.14 -6.60
N GLN A 202 -5.43 4.60 -5.37
CA GLN A 202 -6.36 5.20 -4.39
C GLN A 202 -7.47 4.24 -3.91
N GLU A 203 -7.23 2.94 -3.89
CA GLU A 203 -8.20 1.96 -3.38
C GLU A 203 -8.49 2.21 -1.91
N GLU A 204 -7.44 2.40 -1.10
CA GLU A 204 -7.46 2.57 0.35
C GLU A 204 -8.23 3.82 0.85
N ILE A 205 -8.53 4.74 -0.07
CA ILE A 205 -9.34 5.94 0.21
C ILE A 205 -10.65 5.95 -0.57
N GLY A 206 -11.09 4.78 -1.05
CA GLY A 206 -12.35 4.61 -1.79
C GLY A 206 -12.24 4.90 -3.28
N GLY A 207 -11.04 5.03 -3.82
CA GLY A 207 -10.79 5.02 -5.26
C GLY A 207 -11.07 3.63 -5.81
N ALA A 208 -11.82 3.51 -6.87
CA ALA A 208 -12.26 2.20 -7.28
C ALA A 208 -11.70 1.77 -8.63
N ALA A 209 -11.41 0.47 -8.76
CA ALA A 209 -11.20 -0.21 -10.04
C ALA A 209 -12.35 0.05 -11.04
N GLY A 210 -13.52 0.45 -10.55
CA GLY A 210 -14.66 0.84 -11.36
C GLY A 210 -14.39 1.96 -12.36
N ASN A 211 -13.54 2.93 -12.02
CA ASN A 211 -13.16 3.99 -12.95
C ASN A 211 -12.32 3.45 -14.12
N ALA A 212 -11.37 2.56 -13.83
CA ALA A 212 -10.59 1.89 -14.84
C ALA A 212 -11.45 0.94 -15.69
N ALA A 213 -12.37 0.20 -15.05
CA ALA A 213 -13.33 -0.66 -15.76
C ALA A 213 -14.23 0.12 -16.70
N PHE A 214 -14.62 1.35 -16.33
CA PHE A 214 -15.39 2.22 -17.22
C PHE A 214 -14.60 2.61 -18.49
N ALA A 215 -13.30 2.86 -18.37
CA ALA A 215 -12.41 3.15 -19.50
C ALA A 215 -12.11 1.90 -20.32
N VAL A 216 -11.81 0.77 -19.68
CA VAL A 216 -11.47 -0.51 -20.33
C VAL A 216 -12.69 -1.15 -20.98
N LYS A 217 -13.88 -1.01 -20.38
CA LYS A 217 -15.15 -1.65 -20.78
C LYS A 217 -15.02 -3.17 -20.94
N PRO A 218 -14.64 -3.87 -19.86
CA PRO A 218 -14.55 -5.33 -19.89
C PRO A 218 -15.95 -5.96 -19.87
N ASP A 219 -16.07 -7.16 -20.45
CA ASP A 219 -17.24 -8.02 -20.28
C ASP A 219 -17.15 -8.81 -18.98
N ILE A 220 -15.92 -9.16 -18.57
CA ILE A 220 -15.62 -9.87 -17.33
C ILE A 220 -14.45 -9.16 -16.64
N ALA A 221 -14.65 -8.77 -15.39
CA ALA A 221 -13.60 -8.20 -14.53
C ALA A 221 -13.36 -9.09 -13.31
N VAL A 222 -12.09 -9.27 -12.95
CA VAL A 222 -11.65 -10.00 -11.77
C VAL A 222 -10.80 -9.06 -10.94
N ALA A 223 -11.23 -8.76 -9.71
CA ALA A 223 -10.41 -8.09 -8.72
C ALA A 223 -9.56 -9.13 -8.00
N VAL A 224 -8.26 -8.87 -7.94
CA VAL A 224 -7.28 -9.67 -7.18
C VAL A 224 -6.91 -8.83 -5.96
N ASP A 225 -7.32 -9.31 -4.79
CA ASP A 225 -7.13 -8.58 -3.55
C ASP A 225 -6.81 -9.49 -2.38
N THR A 226 -6.27 -8.91 -1.30
CA THR A 226 -6.01 -9.63 -0.06
C THR A 226 -7.28 -9.67 0.80
N ASN A 227 -7.29 -10.55 1.77
CA ASN A 227 -8.38 -10.61 2.74
C ASN A 227 -7.81 -10.89 4.14
N THR A 228 -8.47 -10.31 5.15
CA THR A 228 -8.09 -10.53 6.54
C THR A 228 -8.40 -11.95 6.95
N ALA A 229 -7.36 -12.71 7.32
CA ALA A 229 -7.53 -14.02 7.93
C ALA A 229 -8.20 -13.87 9.31
N ALA A 230 -9.24 -14.65 9.56
CA ALA A 230 -10.05 -14.58 10.78
C ALA A 230 -9.85 -15.78 11.73
N ASP A 231 -8.84 -16.62 11.47
CA ASP A 231 -8.44 -17.76 12.29
C ASP A 231 -7.51 -17.34 13.45
N VAL A 232 -7.85 -16.23 14.09
CA VAL A 232 -7.09 -15.66 15.21
C VAL A 232 -7.86 -15.81 16.53
N PRO A 233 -7.14 -15.81 17.71
CA PRO A 233 -7.79 -15.91 19.01
C PRO A 233 -8.87 -14.85 19.21
N GLY A 234 -10.04 -15.25 19.75
CA GLY A 234 -11.15 -14.34 20.05
C GLY A 234 -12.15 -14.13 18.90
N VAL A 235 -11.88 -14.66 17.71
CA VAL A 235 -12.85 -14.64 16.60
C VAL A 235 -13.74 -15.87 16.66
N SER A 236 -15.06 -15.67 16.57
CA SER A 236 -16.04 -16.78 16.49
C SER A 236 -15.85 -17.56 15.19
N PRO A 237 -15.93 -18.91 15.20
CA PRO A 237 -15.88 -19.73 13.99
C PRO A 237 -16.86 -19.32 12.90
N SER A 238 -18.04 -18.79 13.29
CA SER A 238 -19.04 -18.28 12.34
C SER A 238 -18.65 -17.02 11.58
N LYS A 239 -17.59 -16.31 12.05
CA LYS A 239 -17.03 -15.11 11.40
C LYS A 239 -15.74 -15.41 10.63
N ASN A 240 -15.25 -16.64 10.71
CA ASN A 240 -14.05 -17.07 9.99
C ASN A 240 -14.42 -17.40 8.54
N VAL A 241 -14.25 -16.43 7.65
CA VAL A 241 -14.48 -16.57 6.20
C VAL A 241 -13.21 -16.99 5.46
N CYS A 242 -12.05 -16.74 6.05
CA CYS A 242 -10.75 -16.95 5.45
C CYS A 242 -9.73 -17.28 6.54
N ALA A 243 -8.86 -18.25 6.30
CA ALA A 243 -7.76 -18.63 7.15
C ALA A 243 -6.42 -18.28 6.49
N LEU A 244 -5.36 -18.16 7.31
CA LEU A 244 -4.00 -17.96 6.81
C LEU A 244 -3.49 -19.31 6.24
N GLY A 245 -3.08 -19.32 4.97
CA GLY A 245 -2.47 -20.51 4.36
C GLY A 245 -2.78 -20.71 2.90
#